data_d53d601cad0034f06d2427a67249ec17
#
_entry.id   d53d601cad0034f06d2427a67249ec17
#
_cell.length_a   1.000
_cell.length_b   1.000
_cell.length_c   1.000
_cell.angle_alpha   90.00
_cell.angle_beta   90.00
_cell.angle_gamma   90.00
#
_symmetry.space_group_name_H-M   'P 1'
#
loop_
_entity.id
_entity.type
_entity.pdbx_description
1 polymer ?
#
loop_
_entity_poly.entity_id
_entity_poly.type
_entity_poly.pdbx_seq_one_letter_code
_entity_poly.pdbx_strand_id
1 'polypeptide(L)'
;DKADLTDGLYKGLFEGLGDSYSVYYTKEEYESMMASTSGTYFGIGAVLSQDVKTMQVSILHVYENTPAEKAGLKDGDVIVKVEDINAAEMELSELVTHIRGDKGTTVHMQIAREGEADYLELDIERDKVEVPTVTSEMLDNHIGYIAITEFAEPTEEQFMQAVNSLKDQGMESVIIDLRDNPGGYLTAVTEILDDILPEGLTVYTEDKYGNRQNY
;
A
#
# COMPACT_ATOMS: atom_id res chain seq x y z
N ASP A 1 28.05 11.93 -3.04
CA ASP A 1 28.40 12.63 -4.29
C ASP A 1 27.94 14.08 -4.25
N LYS A 2 27.87 14.80 -5.40
CA LYS A 2 27.44 16.21 -5.43
C LYS A 2 25.93 16.34 -5.26
N ALA A 3 25.16 15.36 -5.68
CA ALA A 3 23.71 15.31 -5.49
C ALA A 3 23.39 15.12 -4.01
N ASP A 4 24.02 14.14 -3.35
CA ASP A 4 23.83 13.86 -1.92
C ASP A 4 24.14 15.08 -1.05
N LEU A 5 25.18 15.84 -1.42
CA LEU A 5 25.51 17.09 -0.70
C LEU A 5 24.41 18.16 -0.86
N THR A 6 23.82 18.27 -2.05
CA THR A 6 22.74 19.20 -2.33
C THR A 6 21.49 18.82 -1.56
N ASP A 7 21.11 17.55 -1.55
CA ASP A 7 19.95 17.04 -0.81
C ASP A 7 20.12 17.22 0.70
N GLY A 8 21.34 16.96 1.21
CA GLY A 8 21.68 17.24 2.61
C GLY A 8 21.54 18.72 3.00
N LEU A 9 21.89 19.64 2.09
CA LEU A 9 21.70 21.07 2.32
C LEU A 9 20.21 21.46 2.38
N TYR A 10 19.39 20.94 1.47
CA TYR A 10 17.94 21.18 1.48
C TYR A 10 17.28 20.58 2.72
N LYS A 11 17.61 19.33 3.08
CA LYS A 11 17.10 18.70 4.33
C LYS A 11 17.41 19.57 5.54
N GLY A 12 18.68 19.98 5.71
CA GLY A 12 19.07 20.82 6.84
C GLY A 12 18.41 22.20 6.84
N LEU A 13 18.12 22.78 5.65
CA LEU A 13 17.39 24.05 5.54
C LEU A 13 15.95 23.89 6.08
N PHE A 14 15.25 22.85 5.67
CA PHE A 14 13.87 22.59 6.11
C PHE A 14 13.80 22.22 7.58
N GLU A 15 14.73 21.39 8.09
CA GLU A 15 14.85 21.09 9.53
C GLU A 15 15.06 22.37 10.36
N GLY A 16 15.84 23.35 9.83
CA GLY A 16 16.10 24.63 10.48
C GLY A 16 14.86 25.52 10.62
N LEU A 17 13.75 25.25 9.93
CA LEU A 17 12.49 25.98 10.10
C LEU A 17 11.80 25.64 11.43
N GLY A 18 12.12 24.52 12.07
CA GLY A 18 11.49 24.06 13.29
C GLY A 18 10.01 23.67 13.16
N ASP A 19 9.55 23.49 11.93
CA ASP A 19 8.19 23.03 11.62
C ASP A 19 8.22 21.56 11.19
N SER A 20 7.58 20.68 11.98
CA SER A 20 7.54 19.25 11.76
C SER A 20 6.77 18.83 10.50
N TYR A 21 5.97 19.70 9.91
CA TYR A 21 5.23 19.45 8.68
C TYR A 21 5.98 19.90 7.43
N SER A 22 7.04 20.71 7.58
CA SER A 22 7.86 21.17 6.46
C SER A 22 9.01 20.19 6.25
N VAL A 23 8.88 19.30 5.26
CA VAL A 23 9.88 18.27 4.95
C VAL A 23 10.34 18.40 3.51
N TYR A 24 11.64 18.26 3.27
CA TYR A 24 12.22 18.10 1.94
C TYR A 24 12.38 16.62 1.64
N TYR A 25 11.87 16.19 0.50
CA TYR A 25 12.05 14.84 -0.03
C TYR A 25 12.89 14.88 -1.30
N THR A 26 13.80 13.93 -1.48
CA THR A 26 14.35 13.64 -2.80
C THR A 26 13.23 13.13 -3.72
N LYS A 27 13.50 13.00 -5.01
CA LYS A 27 12.51 12.46 -5.95
C LYS A 27 12.09 11.05 -5.53
N GLU A 28 13.04 10.20 -5.21
CA GLU A 28 12.83 8.82 -4.82
C GLU A 28 12.06 8.71 -3.49
N GLU A 29 12.42 9.51 -2.50
CA GLU A 29 11.71 9.60 -1.22
C GLU A 29 10.27 10.07 -1.41
N TYR A 30 10.06 11.08 -2.28
CA TYR A 30 8.73 11.59 -2.59
C TYR A 30 7.86 10.54 -3.29
N GLU A 31 8.41 9.85 -4.31
CA GLU A 31 7.71 8.76 -5.00
C GLU A 31 7.34 7.62 -4.04
N SER A 32 8.26 7.26 -3.13
CA SER A 32 8.00 6.24 -2.10
C SER A 32 6.91 6.67 -1.10
N MET A 33 6.98 7.92 -0.65
CA MET A 33 5.98 8.51 0.25
C MET A 33 4.61 8.57 -0.43
N MET A 34 4.55 9.01 -1.69
CA MET A 34 3.31 9.06 -2.46
C MET A 34 2.71 7.67 -2.68
N ALA A 35 3.53 6.67 -3.02
CA ALA A 35 3.07 5.29 -3.17
C ALA A 35 2.52 4.71 -1.85
N SER A 36 3.14 5.05 -0.73
CA SER A 36 2.65 4.64 0.59
C SER A 36 1.34 5.33 0.97
N THR A 37 1.19 6.63 0.66
CA THR A 37 0.01 7.41 1.03
C THR A 37 -1.17 7.14 0.10
N SER A 38 -0.92 6.98 -1.22
CA SER A 38 -1.99 6.70 -2.19
C SER A 38 -2.55 5.29 -2.08
N GLY A 39 -1.82 4.36 -1.46
CA GLY A 39 -2.18 2.94 -1.46
C GLY A 39 -2.07 2.28 -2.83
N THR A 40 -1.40 2.94 -3.79
CA THR A 40 -1.19 2.41 -5.13
C THR A 40 0.26 2.55 -5.55
N TYR A 41 0.79 1.53 -6.21
CA TYR A 41 2.15 1.56 -6.75
C TYR A 41 2.29 0.62 -7.95
N PHE A 42 3.37 0.75 -8.70
CA PHE A 42 3.71 -0.20 -9.75
C PHE A 42 4.74 -1.21 -9.25
N GLY A 43 4.39 -2.49 -9.34
CA GLY A 43 5.21 -3.57 -8.81
C GLY A 43 4.56 -4.93 -8.97
N ILE A 44 4.83 -5.84 -8.02
CA ILE A 44 4.38 -7.23 -8.10
C ILE A 44 3.18 -7.56 -7.20
N GLY A 45 2.95 -6.84 -6.10
CA GLY A 45 1.82 -7.07 -5.20
C GLY A 45 2.08 -8.10 -4.12
N ALA A 46 3.17 -7.94 -3.37
CA ALA A 46 3.51 -8.77 -2.23
C ALA A 46 4.06 -7.93 -1.07
N VAL A 47 3.82 -8.39 0.16
CA VAL A 47 4.40 -7.86 1.38
C VAL A 47 5.68 -8.64 1.70
N LEU A 48 6.76 -7.92 1.88
CA LEU A 48 8.08 -8.47 2.13
C LEU A 48 8.53 -8.19 3.56
N SER A 49 9.34 -9.09 4.11
CA SER A 49 10.02 -8.89 5.39
C SER A 49 11.47 -9.37 5.29
N GLN A 50 12.37 -8.68 5.98
CA GLN A 50 13.76 -9.06 6.07
C GLN A 50 14.13 -9.36 7.54
N ASP A 51 14.73 -10.53 7.77
CA ASP A 51 15.33 -10.85 9.06
C ASP A 51 16.65 -10.08 9.22
N VAL A 52 16.72 -9.22 10.23
CA VAL A 52 17.86 -8.32 10.47
C VAL A 52 19.18 -9.05 10.75
N LYS A 53 19.13 -10.33 11.20
CA LYS A 53 20.34 -11.09 11.53
C LYS A 53 20.86 -11.91 10.35
N THR A 54 19.94 -12.51 9.60
CA THR A 54 20.28 -13.39 8.47
C THR A 54 20.24 -12.68 7.14
N MET A 55 19.66 -11.47 7.10
CA MET A 55 19.37 -10.69 5.89
C MET A 55 18.43 -11.41 4.92
N GLN A 56 17.82 -12.52 5.36
CA GLN A 56 16.89 -13.29 4.54
C GLN A 56 15.63 -12.48 4.28
N VAL A 57 15.23 -12.38 3.02
CA VAL A 57 13.99 -11.70 2.60
C VAL A 57 12.92 -12.76 2.32
N SER A 58 11.78 -12.64 2.98
CA SER A 58 10.66 -13.56 2.87
C SER A 58 9.40 -12.85 2.42
N ILE A 59 8.56 -13.56 1.67
CA ILE A 59 7.21 -13.12 1.32
C ILE A 59 6.30 -13.38 2.53
N LEU A 60 5.78 -12.32 3.14
CA LEU A 60 4.80 -12.44 4.23
C LEU A 60 3.39 -12.66 3.70
N HIS A 61 3.05 -11.98 2.62
CA HIS A 61 1.72 -12.07 2.04
C HIS A 61 1.75 -11.69 0.56
N VAL A 62 0.99 -12.41 -0.26
CA VAL A 62 0.76 -12.11 -1.68
C VAL A 62 -0.68 -11.60 -1.82
N TYR A 63 -0.85 -10.39 -2.35
CA TYR A 63 -2.18 -9.83 -2.57
C TYR A 63 -2.89 -10.56 -3.71
N GLU A 64 -4.20 -10.73 -3.55
CA GLU A 64 -5.06 -11.35 -4.55
C GLU A 64 -5.12 -10.52 -5.85
N ASN A 65 -5.29 -11.20 -6.98
CA ASN A 65 -5.40 -10.61 -8.31
C ASN A 65 -4.15 -9.82 -8.80
N THR A 66 -3.02 -9.95 -8.12
CA THR A 66 -1.77 -9.24 -8.42
C THR A 66 -0.85 -10.01 -9.37
N PRO A 67 0.18 -9.34 -9.95
CA PRO A 67 1.21 -10.01 -10.72
C PRO A 67 1.94 -11.14 -9.98
N ALA A 68 2.23 -10.96 -8.69
CA ALA A 68 2.89 -11.95 -7.86
C ALA A 68 2.06 -13.25 -7.75
N GLU A 69 0.77 -13.13 -7.47
CA GLU A 69 -0.14 -14.28 -7.41
C GLU A 69 -0.22 -14.99 -8.77
N LYS A 70 -0.40 -14.24 -9.87
CA LYS A 70 -0.46 -14.79 -11.23
C LYS A 70 0.81 -15.52 -11.64
N ALA A 71 1.97 -15.05 -11.16
CA ALA A 71 3.26 -15.71 -11.38
C ALA A 71 3.48 -16.93 -10.46
N GLY A 72 2.60 -17.15 -9.49
CA GLY A 72 2.66 -18.28 -8.57
C GLY A 72 3.57 -18.07 -7.36
N LEU A 73 3.90 -16.82 -7.01
CA LEU A 73 4.54 -16.47 -5.74
C LEU A 73 3.58 -16.81 -4.59
N LYS A 74 4.12 -17.24 -3.45
CA LYS A 74 3.31 -17.67 -2.30
C LYS A 74 3.84 -17.09 -0.99
N ASP A 75 2.96 -17.00 -0.02
CA ASP A 75 3.31 -16.69 1.36
C ASP A 75 4.33 -17.73 1.87
N GLY A 76 5.38 -17.28 2.52
CA GLY A 76 6.49 -18.09 3.01
C GLY A 76 7.63 -18.32 2.03
N ASP A 77 7.51 -17.93 0.76
CA ASP A 77 8.61 -17.97 -0.19
C ASP A 77 9.77 -17.09 0.29
N VAL A 78 10.99 -17.53 0.04
CA VAL A 78 12.21 -16.77 0.34
C VAL A 78 12.82 -16.26 -0.95
N ILE A 79 13.04 -14.96 -1.06
CA ILE A 79 13.69 -14.34 -2.21
C ILE A 79 15.21 -14.58 -2.10
N VAL A 80 15.76 -15.31 -3.07
CA VAL A 80 17.20 -15.59 -3.17
C VAL A 80 17.88 -14.52 -4.02
N LYS A 81 17.27 -14.21 -5.18
CA LYS A 81 17.77 -13.17 -6.10
C LYS A 81 16.62 -12.36 -6.69
N VAL A 82 16.94 -11.11 -7.01
CA VAL A 82 16.15 -10.23 -7.88
C VAL A 82 17.09 -9.78 -9.00
N GLU A 83 16.78 -10.12 -10.24
CA GLU A 83 17.73 -10.04 -11.37
C GLU A 83 19.05 -10.75 -11.01
N ASP A 84 20.18 -10.08 -11.19
CA ASP A 84 21.51 -10.60 -10.81
C ASP A 84 21.90 -10.31 -9.35
N ILE A 85 21.00 -9.69 -8.56
CA ILE A 85 21.25 -9.21 -7.20
C ILE A 85 20.90 -10.30 -6.19
N ASN A 86 21.84 -10.67 -5.31
CA ASN A 86 21.57 -11.53 -4.17
C ASN A 86 20.79 -10.76 -3.11
N ALA A 87 19.59 -11.20 -2.80
CA ALA A 87 18.68 -10.50 -1.90
C ALA A 87 19.24 -10.35 -0.47
N ALA A 88 20.09 -11.29 -0.02
CA ALA A 88 20.69 -11.24 1.33
C ALA A 88 21.89 -10.27 1.44
N GLU A 89 22.33 -9.66 0.35
CA GLU A 89 23.44 -8.70 0.34
C GLU A 89 22.97 -7.24 0.31
N MET A 90 21.67 -7.01 0.37
CA MET A 90 21.04 -5.69 0.22
C MET A 90 19.97 -5.46 1.30
N GLU A 91 19.83 -4.23 1.75
CA GLU A 91 18.73 -3.83 2.64
C GLU A 91 17.39 -3.90 1.89
N LEU A 92 16.33 -4.27 2.62
CA LEU A 92 15.00 -4.46 2.03
C LEU A 92 14.50 -3.23 1.26
N SER A 93 14.72 -2.04 1.81
CA SER A 93 14.31 -0.78 1.18
C SER A 93 14.95 -0.57 -0.20
N GLU A 94 16.21 -0.94 -0.34
CA GLU A 94 16.94 -0.88 -1.62
C GLU A 94 16.48 -2.00 -2.55
N LEU A 95 16.35 -3.24 -2.06
CA LEU A 95 15.87 -4.37 -2.85
C LEU A 95 14.48 -4.10 -3.46
N VAL A 96 13.58 -3.47 -2.71
CA VAL A 96 12.23 -3.08 -3.17
C VAL A 96 12.30 -2.14 -4.38
N THR A 97 13.32 -1.30 -4.51
CA THR A 97 13.48 -0.43 -5.68
C THR A 97 13.74 -1.21 -6.96
N HIS A 98 14.38 -2.37 -6.87
CA HIS A 98 14.61 -3.28 -7.99
C HIS A 98 13.40 -4.15 -8.32
N ILE A 99 12.55 -4.45 -7.31
CA ILE A 99 11.29 -5.18 -7.51
C ILE A 99 10.23 -4.28 -8.13
N ARG A 100 10.14 -3.02 -7.70
CA ARG A 100 9.27 -1.99 -8.31
C ARG A 100 9.81 -1.55 -9.67
N GLY A 101 8.97 -0.90 -10.46
CA GLY A 101 9.37 -0.36 -11.77
C GLY A 101 8.16 -0.06 -12.64
N ASP A 102 8.38 0.41 -13.85
CA ASP A 102 7.32 0.82 -14.76
C ASP A 102 6.37 -0.33 -15.10
N LYS A 103 5.08 0.00 -15.25
CA LYS A 103 4.04 -0.93 -15.68
C LYS A 103 4.43 -1.63 -16.99
N GLY A 104 4.24 -2.96 -17.04
CA GLY A 104 4.53 -3.78 -18.21
C GLY A 104 6.00 -4.19 -18.34
N THR A 105 6.88 -3.74 -17.45
CA THR A 105 8.24 -4.28 -17.36
C THR A 105 8.25 -5.56 -16.52
N THR A 106 9.19 -6.45 -16.78
CA THR A 106 9.32 -7.73 -16.06
C THR A 106 10.45 -7.65 -15.03
N VAL A 107 10.24 -8.25 -13.87
CA VAL A 107 11.30 -8.55 -12.91
C VAL A 107 11.51 -10.05 -12.85
N HIS A 108 12.76 -10.49 -12.94
CA HIS A 108 13.16 -11.87 -12.77
C HIS A 108 13.52 -12.14 -11.31
N MET A 109 12.92 -13.17 -10.71
CA MET A 109 13.15 -13.52 -9.31
C MET A 109 13.47 -14.99 -9.16
N GLN A 110 14.49 -15.30 -8.38
CA GLN A 110 14.81 -16.65 -7.92
C GLN A 110 14.35 -16.79 -6.47
N ILE A 111 13.51 -17.78 -6.20
CA ILE A 111 12.95 -18.02 -4.87
C ILE A 111 13.22 -19.44 -4.36
N ALA A 112 13.37 -19.57 -3.06
CA ALA A 112 13.37 -20.86 -2.37
C ALA A 112 12.00 -21.07 -1.71
N ARG A 113 11.41 -22.25 -1.90
CA ARG A 113 10.10 -22.63 -1.34
C ARG A 113 10.24 -23.89 -0.52
N GLU A 114 9.60 -23.90 0.64
CA GLU A 114 9.57 -25.10 1.48
C GLU A 114 8.98 -26.29 0.72
N GLY A 115 9.67 -27.42 0.75
CA GLY A 115 9.27 -28.66 0.04
C GLY A 115 9.78 -28.77 -1.40
N GLU A 116 10.35 -27.74 -1.98
CA GLU A 116 11.02 -27.81 -3.28
C GLU A 116 12.53 -28.05 -3.11
N ALA A 117 13.12 -28.90 -3.98
CA ALA A 117 14.53 -29.24 -3.89
C ALA A 117 15.43 -28.20 -4.61
N ASP A 118 14.89 -27.56 -5.64
CA ASP A 118 15.56 -26.56 -6.47
C ASP A 118 14.90 -25.20 -6.29
N TYR A 119 15.65 -24.14 -6.61
CA TYR A 119 15.11 -22.81 -6.69
C TYR A 119 14.09 -22.67 -7.83
N LEU A 120 13.05 -21.89 -7.61
CA LEU A 120 12.05 -21.56 -8.62
C LEU A 120 12.43 -20.23 -9.27
N GLU A 121 12.35 -20.19 -10.59
CA GLU A 121 12.58 -18.98 -11.38
C GLU A 121 11.23 -18.41 -11.78
N LEU A 122 10.96 -17.15 -11.42
CA LEU A 122 9.72 -16.47 -11.70
C LEU A 122 9.99 -15.18 -12.49
N ASP A 123 9.31 -15.04 -13.62
CA ASP A 123 9.23 -13.80 -14.39
C ASP A 123 7.89 -13.12 -14.05
N ILE A 124 7.96 -11.96 -13.42
CA ILE A 124 6.77 -11.26 -12.94
C ILE A 124 6.64 -9.93 -13.68
N GLU A 125 5.60 -9.79 -14.50
CA GLU A 125 5.29 -8.53 -15.18
C GLU A 125 4.69 -7.54 -14.18
N ARG A 126 5.33 -6.38 -14.01
CA ARG A 126 4.87 -5.32 -13.11
C ARG A 126 3.58 -4.70 -13.58
N ASP A 127 2.65 -4.49 -12.68
CA ASP A 127 1.39 -3.78 -12.94
C ASP A 127 1.07 -2.82 -11.80
N LYS A 128 -0.03 -2.06 -11.96
CA LYS A 128 -0.61 -1.29 -10.87
C LYS A 128 -1.06 -2.26 -9.78
N VAL A 129 -0.59 -2.04 -8.58
CA VAL A 129 -1.01 -2.75 -7.37
C VAL A 129 -1.78 -1.79 -6.49
N GLU A 130 -2.95 -2.21 -6.06
CA GLU A 130 -3.76 -1.52 -5.05
C GLU A 130 -3.65 -2.27 -3.73
N VAL A 131 -3.20 -1.55 -2.71
CA VAL A 131 -3.07 -2.15 -1.37
C VAL A 131 -4.47 -2.36 -0.80
N PRO A 132 -4.81 -3.56 -0.30
CA PRO A 132 -6.08 -3.78 0.37
C PRO A 132 -6.16 -2.96 1.66
N THR A 133 -7.09 -2.01 1.72
CA THR A 133 -7.36 -1.17 2.89
C THR A 133 -8.69 -1.51 3.55
N VAL A 134 -9.50 -2.37 2.92
CA VAL A 134 -10.82 -2.79 3.39
C VAL A 134 -10.86 -4.31 3.49
N THR A 135 -11.34 -4.81 4.62
CA THR A 135 -11.70 -6.21 4.80
C THR A 135 -13.15 -6.31 5.24
N SER A 136 -13.84 -7.38 4.86
CA SER A 136 -15.25 -7.57 5.22
C SER A 136 -15.59 -9.02 5.49
N GLU A 137 -16.54 -9.22 6.40
CA GLU A 137 -17.13 -10.52 6.69
C GLU A 137 -18.59 -10.41 7.08
N MET A 138 -19.35 -11.47 6.85
CA MET A 138 -20.72 -11.58 7.35
C MET A 138 -20.70 -12.22 8.73
N LEU A 139 -21.15 -11.50 9.74
CA LEU A 139 -21.35 -12.01 11.10
C LEU A 139 -22.72 -12.67 11.24
N ASP A 140 -22.97 -13.30 12.40
CA ASP A 140 -24.27 -13.81 12.77
C ASP A 140 -25.35 -12.70 12.74
N ASN A 141 -26.60 -13.11 12.53
CA ASN A 141 -27.77 -12.22 12.45
C ASN A 141 -27.72 -11.21 11.29
N HIS A 142 -27.11 -11.56 10.17
CA HIS A 142 -27.02 -10.73 8.96
C HIS A 142 -26.37 -9.37 9.21
N ILE A 143 -25.37 -9.32 10.07
CA ILE A 143 -24.57 -8.13 10.33
C ILE A 143 -23.32 -8.19 9.46
N GLY A 144 -23.18 -7.24 8.54
CA GLY A 144 -21.93 -7.04 7.81
C GLY A 144 -20.89 -6.37 8.72
N TYR A 145 -19.67 -6.88 8.74
CA TYR A 145 -18.54 -6.23 9.39
C TYR A 145 -17.56 -5.78 8.31
N ILE A 146 -17.19 -4.51 8.34
CA ILE A 146 -16.24 -3.91 7.41
C ILE A 146 -15.19 -3.18 8.23
N ALA A 147 -13.91 -3.59 8.11
CA ALA A 147 -12.79 -2.89 8.72
C ALA A 147 -12.03 -2.09 7.64
N ILE A 148 -11.75 -0.81 7.94
CA ILE A 148 -10.98 0.08 7.09
C ILE A 148 -9.69 0.44 7.83
N THR A 149 -8.54 0.02 7.30
CA THR A 149 -7.23 0.22 7.94
C THR A 149 -6.66 1.60 7.72
N GLU A 150 -6.95 2.21 6.57
CA GLU A 150 -6.57 3.59 6.21
C GLU A 150 -7.46 4.09 5.07
N PHE A 151 -7.46 5.41 4.84
CA PHE A 151 -8.19 6.02 3.72
C PHE A 151 -7.23 6.37 2.59
N ALA A 152 -6.95 5.40 1.72
CA ALA A 152 -6.14 5.54 0.51
C ALA A 152 -7.03 5.76 -0.74
N GLU A 153 -6.43 5.97 -1.91
CA GLU A 153 -7.19 6.16 -3.16
C GLU A 153 -8.15 5.00 -3.48
N PRO A 154 -7.77 3.69 -3.33
CA PRO A 154 -8.68 2.59 -3.67
C PRO A 154 -9.71 2.28 -2.58
N THR A 155 -9.70 2.97 -1.43
CA THR A 155 -10.51 2.58 -0.25
C THR A 155 -12.01 2.70 -0.51
N GLU A 156 -12.47 3.75 -1.21
CA GLU A 156 -13.89 3.92 -1.55
C GLU A 156 -14.39 2.76 -2.41
N GLU A 157 -13.69 2.44 -3.51
CA GLU A 157 -14.08 1.36 -4.40
C GLU A 157 -14.07 0.00 -3.67
N GLN A 158 -13.06 -0.29 -2.85
CA GLN A 158 -12.98 -1.50 -2.03
C GLN A 158 -14.13 -1.57 -1.00
N PHE A 159 -14.47 -0.43 -0.37
CA PHE A 159 -15.58 -0.35 0.57
C PHE A 159 -16.91 -0.65 -0.12
N MET A 160 -17.17 -0.06 -1.28
CA MET A 160 -18.41 -0.30 -2.03
C MET A 160 -18.49 -1.72 -2.57
N GLN A 161 -17.39 -2.33 -2.98
CA GLN A 161 -17.33 -3.75 -3.32
C GLN A 161 -17.69 -4.63 -2.11
N ALA A 162 -17.15 -4.34 -0.94
CA ALA A 162 -17.46 -5.03 0.31
C ALA A 162 -18.94 -4.89 0.69
N VAL A 163 -19.49 -3.68 0.64
CA VAL A 163 -20.91 -3.41 0.91
C VAL A 163 -21.83 -4.18 -0.03
N ASN A 164 -21.52 -4.17 -1.34
CA ASN A 164 -22.32 -4.86 -2.33
C ASN A 164 -22.27 -6.39 -2.12
N SER A 165 -21.07 -6.94 -1.89
CA SER A 165 -20.90 -8.37 -1.60
C SER A 165 -21.68 -8.80 -0.34
N LEU A 166 -21.66 -8.00 0.73
CA LEU A 166 -22.41 -8.28 1.95
C LEU A 166 -23.92 -8.15 1.74
N LYS A 167 -24.38 -7.18 0.95
CA LYS A 167 -25.79 -7.04 0.55
C LYS A 167 -26.29 -8.27 -0.21
N ASP A 168 -25.50 -8.78 -1.15
CA ASP A 168 -25.82 -9.99 -1.92
C ASP A 168 -25.92 -11.24 -1.00
N GLN A 169 -25.21 -11.24 0.13
CA GLN A 169 -25.29 -12.25 1.16
C GLN A 169 -26.46 -12.04 2.14
N GLY A 170 -27.23 -10.97 1.98
CA GLY A 170 -28.40 -10.69 2.82
C GLY A 170 -28.12 -9.83 4.06
N MET A 171 -27.10 -8.97 4.02
CA MET A 171 -26.79 -8.03 5.11
C MET A 171 -27.98 -7.12 5.40
N GLU A 172 -28.38 -7.04 6.69
CA GLU A 172 -29.45 -6.16 7.18
C GLU A 172 -28.92 -4.95 7.97
N SER A 173 -27.71 -5.05 8.51
CA SER A 173 -27.03 -3.97 9.24
C SER A 173 -25.51 -4.09 9.07
N VAL A 174 -24.79 -2.99 9.32
CA VAL A 174 -23.35 -2.94 9.14
C VAL A 174 -22.65 -2.37 10.38
N ILE A 175 -21.48 -2.93 10.68
CA ILE A 175 -20.49 -2.38 11.61
C ILE A 175 -19.29 -1.93 10.76
N ILE A 176 -18.93 -0.66 10.86
CA ILE A 176 -17.72 -0.11 10.25
C ILE A 176 -16.68 0.06 11.35
N ASP A 177 -15.57 -0.65 11.23
CA ASP A 177 -14.48 -0.63 12.22
C ASP A 177 -13.33 0.24 11.70
N LEU A 178 -13.04 1.30 12.45
CA LEU A 178 -11.95 2.25 12.19
C LEU A 178 -10.88 2.21 13.29
N ARG A 179 -10.85 1.18 14.12
CA ARG A 179 -9.85 1.06 15.16
C ARG A 179 -8.47 0.94 14.53
N ASP A 180 -7.50 1.69 15.10
CA ASP A 180 -6.12 1.80 14.61
C ASP A 180 -5.97 2.42 13.20
N ASN A 181 -7.05 2.98 12.63
CA ASN A 181 -6.99 3.72 11.37
C ASN A 181 -6.36 5.10 11.62
N PRO A 182 -5.20 5.43 11.02
CA PRO A 182 -4.54 6.72 11.23
C PRO A 182 -5.17 7.88 10.46
N GLY A 183 -6.16 7.62 9.60
CA GLY A 183 -6.74 8.58 8.67
C GLY A 183 -6.33 8.32 7.23
N GLY A 184 -6.12 9.38 6.46
CA GLY A 184 -5.70 9.33 5.06
C GLY A 184 -6.34 10.44 4.23
N TYR A 185 -6.72 10.14 2.98
CA TYR A 185 -7.32 11.12 2.08
C TYR A 185 -8.73 11.51 2.52
N LEU A 186 -8.95 12.82 2.67
CA LEU A 186 -10.27 13.39 2.96
C LEU A 186 -11.28 13.05 1.83
N THR A 187 -10.83 13.02 0.58
CA THR A 187 -11.65 12.65 -0.57
C THR A 187 -12.21 11.24 -0.42
N ALA A 188 -11.38 10.25 -0.08
CA ALA A 188 -11.85 8.87 0.11
C ALA A 188 -12.91 8.76 1.23
N VAL A 189 -12.74 9.50 2.32
CA VAL A 189 -13.75 9.54 3.40
C VAL A 189 -15.04 10.18 2.92
N THR A 190 -14.97 11.30 2.20
CA THR A 190 -16.17 12.02 1.76
C THR A 190 -16.93 11.25 0.69
N GLU A 191 -16.24 10.56 -0.22
CA GLU A 191 -16.85 9.69 -1.22
C GLU A 191 -17.61 8.53 -0.55
N ILE A 192 -16.99 7.84 0.42
CA ILE A 192 -17.69 6.80 1.22
C ILE A 192 -18.91 7.37 1.94
N LEU A 193 -18.83 8.57 2.51
CA LEU A 193 -19.96 9.18 3.20
C LEU A 193 -21.08 9.58 2.25
N ASP A 194 -20.76 10.04 1.05
CA ASP A 194 -21.74 10.35 0.01
C ASP A 194 -22.50 9.11 -0.47
N ASP A 195 -21.87 7.94 -0.46
CA ASP A 195 -22.50 6.67 -0.85
C ASP A 195 -23.46 6.10 0.21
N ILE A 196 -23.23 6.40 1.48
CA ILE A 196 -24.00 5.79 2.59
C ILE A 196 -24.92 6.75 3.33
N LEU A 197 -24.73 8.06 3.19
CA LEU A 197 -25.54 9.07 3.87
C LEU A 197 -26.51 9.76 2.89
N PRO A 198 -27.64 10.30 3.40
CA PRO A 198 -28.49 11.18 2.60
C PRO A 198 -27.74 12.47 2.26
N GLU A 199 -28.18 13.13 1.16
CA GLU A 199 -27.63 14.41 0.72
C GLU A 199 -27.55 15.43 1.88
N GLY A 200 -26.35 15.99 2.09
CA GLY A 200 -26.10 16.98 3.14
C GLY A 200 -24.62 17.32 3.26
N LEU A 201 -24.31 18.34 4.05
CA LEU A 201 -22.93 18.69 4.37
C LEU A 201 -22.34 17.65 5.35
N THR A 202 -21.31 16.93 4.93
CA THR A 202 -20.58 15.95 5.76
C THR A 202 -19.44 16.60 6.53
N VAL A 203 -18.61 17.38 5.84
CA VAL A 203 -17.46 18.06 6.39
C VAL A 203 -17.14 19.33 5.57
N TYR A 204 -16.45 20.27 6.14
CA TYR A 204 -15.85 21.38 5.40
C TYR A 204 -14.42 21.62 5.85
N THR A 205 -13.60 22.14 4.96
CA THR A 205 -12.28 22.70 5.28
C THR A 205 -12.35 24.22 5.25
N GLU A 206 -11.61 24.88 6.13
CA GLU A 206 -11.51 26.34 6.17
C GLU A 206 -10.03 26.74 6.29
N ASP A 207 -9.57 27.60 5.39
CA ASP A 207 -8.21 28.14 5.45
C ASP A 207 -8.10 29.27 6.48
N LYS A 208 -6.88 29.74 6.73
CA LYS A 208 -6.61 30.87 7.65
C LYS A 208 -7.23 32.21 7.24
N TYR A 209 -7.76 32.32 6.04
CA TYR A 209 -8.44 33.50 5.52
C TYR A 209 -9.95 33.38 5.55
N GLY A 210 -10.50 32.26 6.04
CA GLY A 210 -11.92 31.99 6.12
C GLY A 210 -12.55 31.44 4.83
N ASN A 211 -11.76 31.05 3.84
CA ASN A 211 -12.28 30.38 2.65
C ASN A 211 -12.66 28.96 3.01
N ARG A 212 -13.91 28.57 2.69
CA ARG A 212 -14.44 27.24 2.97
C ARG A 212 -14.61 26.44 1.70
N GLN A 213 -14.28 25.17 1.78
CA GLN A 213 -14.65 24.13 0.82
C GLN A 213 -15.52 23.11 1.55
N ASN A 214 -16.74 22.90 1.05
CA ASN A 214 -17.70 21.95 1.58
C ASN A 214 -17.62 20.62 0.83
N TYR A 215 -17.87 19.55 1.54
CA TYR A 215 -17.96 18.18 1.04
C TYR A 215 -19.26 17.54 1.49
#